data_0777040aba1a698369d4cbdcb105b492
#
_entry.id   0777040aba1a698369d4cbdcb105b492
#
_cell.length_a   1.000
_cell.length_b   1.000
_cell.length_c   1.000
_cell.angle_alpha   90.00
_cell.angle_beta   90.00
_cell.angle_gamma   90.00
#
_symmetry.space_group_name_H-M   'P 1'
#
loop_
_entity.id
_entity.type
_entity.pdbx_description
1 polymer ?
#
loop_
_entity_poly.entity_id
_entity_poly.type
_entity_poly.pdbx_seq_one_letter_code
_entity_poly.pdbx_strand_id
1 'polypeptide(L)'
;QRDYNGKIQSLNQLITNYPQSQYIDDALYEQGRAFVQLEDNANAIERFQLLVKNFPQSHMARRAANEIGLLYYQDDKYPEAIAAYKDVIKNYPGSEEARLAQRDLKSIYIDLNKVDEYADFASTIPGGANFDVNERDSLTYVAAERVYMRGENVEARNSFVKYLQTFPEGAFSLNANYYIGLIDYNQQNYESASAHLNKVLEYPNNKYSEEAMMMSAEMAYLAKDYAKALEWYKLLKDRASTPERRELAATGMLRSAAMAGNDEEVILAATAVLT
;
A
#
# COMPACT_ATOMS: atom_id res chain seq x y z
N GLN A 1 -19.38 -34.28 -5.80
CA GLN A 1 -19.57 -32.91 -6.36
C GLN A 1 -20.88 -32.36 -5.80
N ARG A 2 -20.88 -31.20 -5.18
CA ARG A 2 -22.11 -30.59 -4.65
C ARG A 2 -22.93 -30.04 -5.81
N ASP A 3 -24.20 -30.44 -5.90
CA ASP A 3 -25.13 -29.95 -6.92
C ASP A 3 -25.71 -28.59 -6.53
N TYR A 4 -24.95 -27.51 -6.83
CA TYR A 4 -25.41 -26.16 -6.57
C TYR A 4 -26.59 -25.74 -7.46
N ASN A 5 -26.65 -26.22 -8.69
CA ASN A 5 -27.78 -25.94 -9.61
C ASN A 5 -29.08 -26.56 -9.08
N GLY A 6 -29.06 -27.82 -8.66
CA GLY A 6 -30.22 -28.47 -8.03
C GLY A 6 -30.66 -27.75 -6.75
N LYS A 7 -29.69 -27.27 -5.94
CA LYS A 7 -29.96 -26.47 -4.75
C LYS A 7 -30.70 -25.17 -5.11
N ILE A 8 -30.22 -24.43 -6.11
CA ILE A 8 -30.85 -23.19 -6.56
C ILE A 8 -32.27 -23.42 -7.04
N GLN A 9 -32.52 -24.49 -7.83
CA GLN A 9 -33.86 -24.85 -8.31
C GLN A 9 -34.81 -25.16 -7.15
N SER A 10 -34.38 -25.98 -6.18
CA SER A 10 -35.20 -26.33 -5.02
C SER A 10 -35.57 -25.11 -4.17
N LEU A 11 -34.60 -24.20 -3.97
CA LEU A 11 -34.84 -22.94 -3.25
C LEU A 11 -35.76 -22.00 -4.03
N ASN A 12 -35.68 -21.99 -5.38
CA ASN A 12 -36.61 -21.22 -6.22
C ASN A 12 -38.06 -21.76 -6.06
N GLN A 13 -38.23 -23.06 -6.01
CA GLN A 13 -39.57 -23.66 -5.77
C GLN A 13 -40.15 -23.23 -4.41
N LEU A 14 -39.31 -23.20 -3.38
CA LEU A 14 -39.73 -22.71 -2.05
C LEU A 14 -40.18 -21.24 -2.12
N ILE A 15 -39.35 -20.36 -2.72
CA ILE A 15 -39.65 -18.94 -2.79
C ILE A 15 -40.92 -18.67 -3.63
N THR A 16 -41.08 -19.39 -4.73
CA THR A 16 -42.21 -19.18 -5.65
C THR A 16 -43.52 -19.76 -5.10
N ASN A 17 -43.48 -20.97 -4.57
CA ASN A 17 -44.68 -21.70 -4.14
C ASN A 17 -45.14 -21.34 -2.72
N TYR A 18 -44.20 -20.84 -1.89
CA TYR A 18 -44.45 -20.53 -0.50
C TYR A 18 -43.92 -19.13 -0.11
N PRO A 19 -44.37 -18.04 -0.79
CA PRO A 19 -43.81 -16.72 -0.61
C PRO A 19 -44.00 -16.12 0.79
N GLN A 20 -44.89 -16.72 1.60
CA GLN A 20 -45.15 -16.32 3.00
C GLN A 20 -44.40 -17.21 4.02
N SER A 21 -43.53 -18.09 3.55
CA SER A 21 -42.75 -18.95 4.43
C SER A 21 -41.75 -18.10 5.26
N GLN A 22 -41.63 -18.45 6.53
CA GLN A 22 -40.62 -17.86 7.43
C GLN A 22 -39.15 -18.15 7.02
N TYR A 23 -38.95 -19.00 6.05
CA TYR A 23 -37.62 -19.41 5.55
C TYR A 23 -37.23 -18.75 4.24
N ILE A 24 -37.94 -17.70 3.80
CA ILE A 24 -37.63 -17.03 2.52
C ILE A 24 -36.30 -16.28 2.60
N ASP A 25 -35.99 -15.65 3.72
CA ASP A 25 -34.72 -14.97 3.94
C ASP A 25 -33.54 -15.95 3.95
N ASP A 26 -33.67 -17.10 4.62
CA ASP A 26 -32.68 -18.19 4.57
C ASP A 26 -32.51 -18.72 3.14
N ALA A 27 -33.63 -18.92 2.42
CA ALA A 27 -33.60 -19.41 1.05
C ALA A 27 -32.87 -18.45 0.10
N LEU A 28 -33.12 -17.16 0.20
CA LEU A 28 -32.42 -16.14 -0.60
C LEU A 28 -30.91 -16.10 -0.28
N TYR A 29 -30.56 -16.20 1.00
CA TYR A 29 -29.16 -16.24 1.40
C TYR A 29 -28.44 -17.48 0.85
N GLU A 30 -29.06 -18.65 0.98
CA GLU A 30 -28.50 -19.91 0.48
C GLU A 30 -28.42 -19.97 -1.05
N GLN A 31 -29.35 -19.31 -1.77
CA GLN A 31 -29.22 -19.13 -3.23
C GLN A 31 -28.02 -18.24 -3.56
N GLY A 32 -27.88 -17.10 -2.90
CA GLY A 32 -26.73 -16.20 -3.11
C GLY A 32 -25.41 -16.95 -2.90
N ARG A 33 -25.30 -17.73 -1.83
CA ARG A 33 -24.13 -18.56 -1.57
C ARG A 33 -23.88 -19.64 -2.62
N ALA A 34 -24.94 -20.24 -3.15
CA ALA A 34 -24.81 -21.24 -4.22
C ALA A 34 -24.30 -20.60 -5.51
N PHE A 35 -24.76 -19.40 -5.85
CA PHE A 35 -24.23 -18.64 -7.00
C PHE A 35 -22.77 -18.25 -6.81
N VAL A 36 -22.35 -17.86 -5.60
CA VAL A 36 -20.93 -17.62 -5.30
C VAL A 36 -20.08 -18.85 -5.57
N GLN A 37 -20.55 -20.05 -5.20
CA GLN A 37 -19.84 -21.30 -5.46
C GLN A 37 -19.78 -21.69 -6.95
N LEU A 38 -20.66 -21.12 -7.75
CA LEU A 38 -20.66 -21.24 -9.22
C LEU A 38 -19.89 -20.10 -9.89
N GLU A 39 -19.25 -19.22 -9.11
CA GLU A 39 -18.56 -18.01 -9.61
C GLU A 39 -19.48 -17.06 -10.37
N ASP A 40 -20.78 -17.12 -10.11
CA ASP A 40 -21.80 -16.25 -10.69
C ASP A 40 -22.11 -15.09 -9.72
N ASN A 41 -21.16 -14.17 -9.61
CA ASN A 41 -21.25 -13.04 -8.69
C ASN A 41 -22.44 -12.13 -8.98
N ALA A 42 -22.86 -11.99 -10.23
CA ALA A 42 -23.97 -11.12 -10.62
C ALA A 42 -25.30 -11.64 -10.03
N ASN A 43 -25.60 -12.93 -10.21
CA ASN A 43 -26.79 -13.55 -9.63
C ASN A 43 -26.69 -13.66 -8.11
N ALA A 44 -25.50 -13.89 -7.55
CA ALA A 44 -25.30 -13.89 -6.10
C ALA A 44 -25.67 -12.53 -5.50
N ILE A 45 -25.16 -11.43 -6.06
CA ILE A 45 -25.45 -10.05 -5.62
C ILE A 45 -26.97 -9.78 -5.72
N GLU A 46 -27.62 -10.18 -6.81
CA GLU A 46 -29.08 -10.00 -6.97
C GLU A 46 -29.86 -10.67 -5.84
N ARG A 47 -29.51 -11.92 -5.48
CA ARG A 47 -30.19 -12.64 -4.39
C ARG A 47 -29.95 -11.98 -3.04
N PHE A 48 -28.72 -11.58 -2.76
CA PHE A 48 -28.39 -10.86 -1.54
C PHE A 48 -29.08 -9.49 -1.46
N GLN A 49 -29.18 -8.73 -2.56
CA GLN A 49 -29.90 -7.47 -2.62
C GLN A 49 -31.41 -7.66 -2.35
N LEU A 50 -32.04 -8.70 -2.93
CA LEU A 50 -33.44 -9.03 -2.65
C LEU A 50 -33.65 -9.34 -1.16
N LEU A 51 -32.74 -10.09 -0.55
CA LEU A 51 -32.79 -10.40 0.88
C LEU A 51 -32.71 -9.11 1.73
N VAL A 52 -31.72 -8.27 1.50
CA VAL A 52 -31.51 -7.03 2.25
C VAL A 52 -32.70 -6.08 2.10
N LYS A 53 -33.26 -5.98 0.87
CA LYS A 53 -34.42 -5.12 0.58
C LYS A 53 -35.70 -5.59 1.27
N ASN A 54 -35.99 -6.89 1.19
CA ASN A 54 -37.30 -7.43 1.62
C ASN A 54 -37.30 -7.85 3.09
N PHE A 55 -36.13 -8.20 3.64
CA PHE A 55 -35.98 -8.69 5.01
C PHE A 55 -34.86 -7.98 5.78
N PRO A 56 -34.86 -6.63 5.85
CA PRO A 56 -33.74 -5.86 6.40
C PRO A 56 -33.45 -6.17 7.88
N GLN A 57 -34.42 -6.71 8.63
CA GLN A 57 -34.27 -7.09 10.04
C GLN A 57 -33.76 -8.52 10.24
N SER A 58 -33.66 -9.32 9.18
CA SER A 58 -33.11 -10.66 9.26
C SER A 58 -31.60 -10.62 9.60
N HIS A 59 -31.16 -11.54 10.43
CA HIS A 59 -29.72 -11.70 10.68
C HIS A 59 -28.95 -12.12 9.42
N MET A 60 -29.63 -12.77 8.47
CA MET A 60 -29.06 -13.11 7.15
C MET A 60 -28.87 -11.87 6.29
N ALA A 61 -29.72 -10.83 6.44
CA ALA A 61 -29.58 -9.58 5.68
C ALA A 61 -28.27 -8.87 5.98
N ARG A 62 -27.82 -8.83 7.23
CA ARG A 62 -26.52 -8.22 7.59
C ARG A 62 -25.36 -8.94 6.92
N ARG A 63 -25.38 -10.27 6.94
CA ARG A 63 -24.36 -11.09 6.27
C ARG A 63 -24.41 -10.89 4.78
N ALA A 64 -25.59 -10.93 4.17
CA ALA A 64 -25.78 -10.70 2.73
C ALA A 64 -25.26 -9.30 2.30
N ALA A 65 -25.55 -8.27 3.08
CA ALA A 65 -25.07 -6.93 2.81
C ALA A 65 -23.53 -6.84 2.80
N ASN A 66 -22.87 -7.55 3.72
CA ASN A 66 -21.40 -7.62 3.73
C ASN A 66 -20.84 -8.43 2.56
N GLU A 67 -21.49 -9.55 2.20
CA GLU A 67 -21.10 -10.35 1.02
C GLU A 67 -21.20 -9.55 -0.28
N ILE A 68 -22.20 -8.68 -0.43
CA ILE A 68 -22.33 -7.79 -1.60
C ILE A 68 -21.07 -6.92 -1.75
N GLY A 69 -20.60 -6.32 -0.65
CA GLY A 69 -19.37 -5.52 -0.66
C GLY A 69 -18.16 -6.34 -1.09
N LEU A 70 -18.02 -7.55 -0.55
CA LEU A 70 -16.92 -8.47 -0.87
C LEU A 70 -16.94 -8.89 -2.35
N LEU A 71 -18.11 -9.22 -2.89
CA LEU A 71 -18.25 -9.64 -4.29
C LEU A 71 -17.92 -8.50 -5.25
N TYR A 72 -18.37 -7.28 -4.96
CA TYR A 72 -17.95 -6.12 -5.76
C TYR A 72 -16.44 -5.87 -5.68
N TYR A 73 -15.85 -6.05 -4.51
CA TYR A 73 -14.39 -5.92 -4.36
C TYR A 73 -13.63 -6.97 -5.17
N GLN A 74 -14.10 -8.24 -5.17
CA GLN A 74 -13.49 -9.33 -5.95
C GLN A 74 -13.59 -9.10 -7.46
N ASP A 75 -14.62 -8.38 -7.91
CA ASP A 75 -14.84 -8.00 -9.31
C ASP A 75 -14.13 -6.68 -9.68
N ASP A 76 -13.25 -6.15 -8.83
CA ASP A 76 -12.56 -4.84 -8.99
C ASP A 76 -13.51 -3.63 -9.14
N LYS A 77 -14.76 -3.79 -8.71
CA LYS A 77 -15.78 -2.73 -8.69
C LYS A 77 -15.68 -1.93 -7.40
N TYR A 78 -14.59 -1.19 -7.26
CA TYR A 78 -14.28 -0.46 -6.02
C TYR A 78 -15.33 0.58 -5.61
N PRO A 79 -15.91 1.41 -6.51
CA PRO A 79 -16.96 2.35 -6.12
C PRO A 79 -18.18 1.65 -5.52
N GLU A 80 -18.62 0.54 -6.12
CA GLU A 80 -19.76 -0.25 -5.65
C GLU A 80 -19.44 -0.95 -4.33
N ALA A 81 -18.24 -1.49 -4.18
CA ALA A 81 -17.78 -2.09 -2.93
C ALA A 81 -17.76 -1.07 -1.77
N ILE A 82 -17.23 0.12 -2.02
CA ILE A 82 -17.20 1.22 -1.06
C ILE A 82 -18.63 1.60 -0.63
N ALA A 83 -19.54 1.76 -1.59
CA ALA A 83 -20.93 2.09 -1.30
C ALA A 83 -21.60 1.00 -0.46
N ALA A 84 -21.44 -0.28 -0.84
CA ALA A 84 -21.99 -1.41 -0.13
C ALA A 84 -21.49 -1.52 1.31
N TYR A 85 -20.18 -1.37 1.54
CA TYR A 85 -19.63 -1.40 2.90
C TYR A 85 -20.07 -0.20 3.76
N LYS A 86 -20.18 0.99 3.18
CA LYS A 86 -20.75 2.16 3.89
C LYS A 86 -22.19 1.92 4.31
N ASP A 87 -22.99 1.28 3.46
CA ASP A 87 -24.37 0.91 3.77
C ASP A 87 -24.45 -0.10 4.93
N VAL A 88 -23.55 -1.10 4.96
CA VAL A 88 -23.47 -2.05 6.08
C VAL A 88 -23.19 -1.32 7.40
N ILE A 89 -22.19 -0.44 7.41
CA ILE A 89 -21.80 0.32 8.61
C ILE A 89 -22.94 1.22 9.10
N LYS A 90 -23.63 1.86 8.15
CA LYS A 90 -24.75 2.78 8.46
C LYS A 90 -26.00 2.05 8.95
N ASN A 91 -26.36 0.94 8.29
CA ASN A 91 -27.65 0.27 8.54
C ASN A 91 -27.59 -0.75 9.68
N TYR A 92 -26.39 -1.26 10.00
CA TYR A 92 -26.18 -2.27 11.04
C TYR A 92 -25.10 -1.85 12.06
N PRO A 93 -25.19 -0.65 12.64
CA PRO A 93 -24.14 -0.11 13.51
C PRO A 93 -23.88 -1.03 14.72
N GLY A 94 -22.61 -1.20 15.06
CA GLY A 94 -22.18 -2.03 16.18
C GLY A 94 -22.22 -3.55 15.94
N SER A 95 -22.70 -4.00 14.78
CA SER A 95 -22.67 -5.43 14.42
C SER A 95 -21.27 -5.92 14.08
N GLU A 96 -21.07 -7.23 14.09
CA GLU A 96 -19.83 -7.86 13.61
C GLU A 96 -19.59 -7.54 12.13
N GLU A 97 -20.64 -7.59 11.33
CA GLU A 97 -20.61 -7.29 9.91
C GLU A 97 -20.19 -5.83 9.65
N ALA A 98 -20.65 -4.88 10.46
CA ALA A 98 -20.21 -3.49 10.36
C ALA A 98 -18.73 -3.32 10.71
N ARG A 99 -18.19 -4.06 11.67
CA ARG A 99 -16.76 -4.05 12.00
C ARG A 99 -15.92 -4.64 10.87
N LEU A 100 -16.37 -5.74 10.27
CA LEU A 100 -15.73 -6.34 9.10
C LEU A 100 -15.75 -5.39 7.91
N ALA A 101 -16.92 -4.80 7.61
CA ALA A 101 -17.09 -3.83 6.55
C ALA A 101 -16.17 -2.60 6.73
N GLN A 102 -16.01 -2.12 7.95
CA GLN A 102 -15.13 -0.99 8.25
C GLN A 102 -13.66 -1.34 7.99
N ARG A 103 -13.23 -2.54 8.39
CA ARG A 103 -11.86 -3.03 8.13
C ARG A 103 -11.59 -3.14 6.64
N ASP A 104 -12.51 -3.74 5.89
CA ASP A 104 -12.35 -3.99 4.46
C ASP A 104 -12.43 -2.67 3.67
N LEU A 105 -13.34 -1.77 4.04
CA LEU A 105 -13.43 -0.41 3.50
C LEU A 105 -12.12 0.37 3.70
N LYS A 106 -11.53 0.30 4.90
CA LYS A 106 -10.23 0.91 5.21
C LYS A 106 -9.14 0.38 4.28
N SER A 107 -9.09 -0.95 4.06
CA SER A 107 -8.13 -1.57 3.15
C SER A 107 -8.27 -1.07 1.71
N ILE A 108 -9.50 -0.96 1.21
CA ILE A 108 -9.78 -0.43 -0.13
C ILE A 108 -9.27 1.01 -0.28
N TYR A 109 -9.53 1.87 0.69
CA TYR A 109 -9.09 3.25 0.64
C TYR A 109 -7.56 3.41 0.70
N ILE A 110 -6.88 2.51 1.43
CA ILE A 110 -5.41 2.45 1.43
C ILE A 110 -4.91 2.02 0.06
N ASP A 111 -5.50 0.98 -0.54
CA ASP A 111 -5.10 0.49 -1.86
C ASP A 111 -5.33 1.51 -2.98
N LEU A 112 -6.38 2.32 -2.85
CA LEU A 112 -6.67 3.44 -3.74
C LEU A 112 -5.87 4.71 -3.44
N ASN A 113 -5.01 4.71 -2.41
CA ASN A 113 -4.26 5.88 -1.95
C ASN A 113 -5.16 7.08 -1.55
N LYS A 114 -6.29 6.78 -0.90
CA LYS A 114 -7.35 7.72 -0.52
C LYS A 114 -7.62 7.72 0.99
N VAL A 115 -6.55 7.71 1.80
CA VAL A 115 -6.63 7.63 3.27
C VAL A 115 -7.41 8.80 3.86
N ASP A 116 -7.29 10.00 3.26
CA ASP A 116 -8.03 11.19 3.73
C ASP A 116 -9.55 11.00 3.59
N GLU A 117 -10.02 10.44 2.47
CA GLU A 117 -11.44 10.15 2.26
C GLU A 117 -11.98 9.12 3.28
N TYR A 118 -11.15 8.14 3.64
CA TYR A 118 -11.50 7.20 4.71
C TYR A 118 -11.58 7.89 6.07
N ALA A 119 -10.60 8.74 6.41
CA ALA A 119 -10.58 9.48 7.67
C ALA A 119 -11.82 10.37 7.82
N ASP A 120 -12.21 11.07 6.75
CA ASP A 120 -13.43 11.88 6.72
C ASP A 120 -14.67 11.03 6.96
N PHE A 121 -14.79 9.90 6.29
CA PHE A 121 -15.92 8.97 6.50
C PHE A 121 -15.93 8.41 7.94
N ALA A 122 -14.78 7.95 8.44
CA ALA A 122 -14.67 7.38 9.78
C ALA A 122 -15.10 8.37 10.88
N SER A 123 -14.87 9.66 10.70
CA SER A 123 -15.31 10.72 11.61
C SER A 123 -16.84 10.85 11.70
N THR A 124 -17.57 10.36 10.68
CA THR A 124 -19.05 10.41 10.66
C THR A 124 -19.70 9.23 11.38
N ILE A 125 -18.94 8.20 11.74
CA ILE A 125 -19.46 6.99 12.39
C ILE A 125 -19.69 7.28 13.87
N PRO A 126 -20.92 7.12 14.41
CA PRO A 126 -21.19 7.30 15.83
C PRO A 126 -20.36 6.33 16.68
N GLY A 127 -19.55 6.86 17.60
CA GLY A 127 -18.63 6.07 18.41
C GLY A 127 -17.42 5.51 17.61
N GLY A 128 -17.27 5.96 16.38
CA GLY A 128 -16.07 5.69 15.57
C GLY A 128 -14.84 6.26 16.26
N ALA A 129 -13.74 5.53 16.24
CA ALA A 129 -12.47 6.03 16.74
C ALA A 129 -12.11 7.31 15.97
N ASN A 130 -11.85 8.39 16.70
CA ASN A 130 -11.16 9.52 16.09
C ASN A 130 -9.88 8.98 15.48
N PHE A 131 -9.72 9.21 14.19
CA PHE A 131 -8.53 8.81 13.48
C PHE A 131 -7.34 9.52 14.13
N ASP A 132 -6.56 8.80 14.93
CA ASP A 132 -5.39 9.35 15.59
C ASP A 132 -4.39 9.84 14.52
N VAL A 133 -3.75 10.97 14.81
CA VAL A 133 -2.73 11.56 13.92
C VAL A 133 -1.65 10.54 13.58
N ASN A 134 -1.23 9.70 14.54
CA ASN A 134 -0.24 8.65 14.33
C ASN A 134 -0.75 7.54 13.40
N GLU A 135 -2.02 7.16 13.52
CA GLU A 135 -2.62 6.19 12.62
C GLU A 135 -2.72 6.76 11.20
N ARG A 136 -3.12 8.02 11.08
CA ARG A 136 -3.18 8.71 9.77
C ARG A 136 -1.81 8.85 9.12
N ASP A 137 -0.78 9.22 9.89
CA ASP A 137 0.62 9.23 9.45
C ASP A 137 1.00 7.87 8.86
N SER A 138 0.85 6.80 9.65
CA SER A 138 1.21 5.44 9.24
C SER A 138 0.46 4.98 7.99
N LEU A 139 -0.85 5.20 7.92
CA LEU A 139 -1.67 4.74 6.79
C LEU A 139 -1.40 5.54 5.51
N THR A 140 -1.13 6.84 5.63
CA THR A 140 -0.77 7.68 4.47
C THR A 140 0.55 7.23 3.87
N TYR A 141 1.54 6.89 4.71
CA TYR A 141 2.80 6.32 4.24
C TYR A 141 2.59 4.94 3.60
N VAL A 142 1.86 4.02 4.25
CA VAL A 142 1.59 2.68 3.72
C VAL A 142 0.86 2.73 2.38
N ALA A 143 -0.07 3.66 2.21
CA ALA A 143 -0.75 3.85 0.93
C ALA A 143 0.23 4.25 -0.19
N ALA A 144 1.13 5.20 0.07
CA ALA A 144 2.17 5.61 -0.87
C ALA A 144 3.14 4.44 -1.20
N GLU A 145 3.54 3.67 -0.18
CA GLU A 145 4.41 2.51 -0.35
C GLU A 145 3.76 1.41 -1.21
N ARG A 146 2.45 1.17 -1.07
CA ARG A 146 1.71 0.23 -1.93
C ARG A 146 1.70 0.68 -3.39
N VAL A 147 1.55 1.98 -3.67
CA VAL A 147 1.67 2.53 -5.03
C VAL A 147 3.07 2.24 -5.61
N TYR A 148 4.13 2.45 -4.80
CA TYR A 148 5.49 2.12 -5.20
C TYR A 148 5.68 0.63 -5.50
N MET A 149 5.14 -0.26 -4.65
CA MET A 149 5.25 -1.72 -4.81
C MET A 149 4.54 -2.23 -6.08
N ARG A 150 3.54 -1.50 -6.60
CA ARG A 150 2.91 -1.79 -7.90
C ARG A 150 3.74 -1.30 -9.10
N GLY A 151 4.87 -0.63 -8.87
CA GLY A 151 5.72 -0.09 -9.92
C GLY A 151 5.25 1.24 -10.50
N GLU A 152 4.25 1.87 -9.92
CA GLU A 152 3.68 3.16 -10.33
C GLU A 152 4.55 4.32 -9.82
N ASN A 153 5.79 4.40 -10.30
CA ASN A 153 6.82 5.25 -9.69
C ASN A 153 6.49 6.75 -9.67
N VAL A 154 5.83 7.27 -10.72
CA VAL A 154 5.44 8.69 -10.78
C VAL A 154 4.39 9.00 -9.73
N GLU A 155 3.37 8.15 -9.63
CA GLU A 155 2.30 8.29 -8.64
C GLU A 155 2.82 8.10 -7.21
N ALA A 156 3.68 7.10 -7.00
CA ALA A 156 4.34 6.85 -5.72
C ALA A 156 5.15 8.05 -5.26
N ARG A 157 5.95 8.64 -6.16
CA ARG A 157 6.72 9.85 -5.87
C ARG A 157 5.81 11.00 -5.40
N ASN A 158 4.73 11.27 -6.13
CA ASN A 158 3.76 12.30 -5.77
C ASN A 158 3.12 12.02 -4.41
N SER A 159 2.82 10.76 -4.13
CA SER A 159 2.23 10.32 -2.86
C SER A 159 3.18 10.51 -1.68
N PHE A 160 4.47 10.18 -1.85
CA PHE A 160 5.49 10.44 -0.82
C PHE A 160 5.75 11.95 -0.60
N VAL A 161 5.72 12.74 -1.67
CA VAL A 161 5.81 14.22 -1.55
C VAL A 161 4.63 14.76 -0.76
N LYS A 162 3.39 14.32 -1.07
CA LYS A 162 2.20 14.69 -0.32
C LYS A 162 2.29 14.25 1.15
N TYR A 163 2.82 13.04 1.40
CA TYR A 163 3.08 12.57 2.76
C TYR A 163 3.98 13.52 3.53
N LEU A 164 5.13 13.91 2.97
CA LEU A 164 6.06 14.84 3.62
C LEU A 164 5.48 16.24 3.82
N GLN A 165 4.58 16.70 2.96
CA GLN A 165 3.87 17.96 3.13
C GLN A 165 2.89 17.92 4.30
N THR A 166 2.25 16.76 4.52
CA THR A 166 1.26 16.56 5.58
C THR A 166 1.93 16.22 6.91
N PHE A 167 2.99 15.42 6.88
CA PHE A 167 3.73 14.90 8.04
C PHE A 167 5.24 15.11 7.87
N PRO A 168 5.73 16.38 7.90
CA PRO A 168 7.15 16.66 7.66
C PRO A 168 8.08 15.98 8.68
N GLU A 169 7.62 15.83 9.92
CA GLU A 169 8.31 15.13 11.01
C GLU A 169 7.62 13.83 11.37
N GLY A 170 6.90 13.24 10.42
CA GLY A 170 6.18 11.98 10.61
C GLY A 170 7.12 10.79 10.82
N ALA A 171 6.59 9.72 11.40
CA ALA A 171 7.35 8.51 11.72
C ALA A 171 8.05 7.88 10.52
N PHE A 172 7.59 8.16 9.31
CA PHE A 172 8.10 7.62 8.04
C PHE A 172 8.73 8.69 7.13
N SER A 173 9.03 9.89 7.65
CA SER A 173 9.65 10.97 6.87
C SER A 173 11.00 10.57 6.28
N LEU A 174 11.81 9.80 7.02
CA LEU A 174 13.05 9.23 6.52
C LEU A 174 12.81 8.28 5.34
N ASN A 175 11.84 7.39 5.47
CA ASN A 175 11.49 6.42 4.45
C ASN A 175 10.98 7.12 3.18
N ALA A 176 10.10 8.10 3.32
CA ALA A 176 9.55 8.86 2.21
C ALA A 176 10.64 9.62 1.45
N ASN A 177 11.57 10.26 2.16
CA ASN A 177 12.73 10.91 1.53
C ASN A 177 13.61 9.90 0.77
N TYR A 178 13.84 8.71 1.34
CA TYR A 178 14.59 7.68 0.64
C TYR A 178 13.92 7.25 -0.66
N TYR A 179 12.62 6.95 -0.64
CA TYR A 179 11.91 6.49 -1.84
C TYR A 179 11.83 7.59 -2.91
N ILE A 180 11.61 8.85 -2.54
CA ILE A 180 11.67 9.96 -3.50
C ILE A 180 13.08 10.05 -4.11
N GLY A 181 14.11 10.02 -3.27
CA GLY A 181 15.50 10.06 -3.70
C GLY A 181 15.86 8.91 -4.67
N LEU A 182 15.41 7.69 -4.36
CA LEU A 182 15.61 6.51 -5.20
C LEU A 182 14.89 6.62 -6.55
N ILE A 183 13.62 7.04 -6.55
CA ILE A 183 12.82 7.22 -7.77
C ILE A 183 13.48 8.30 -8.65
N ASP A 184 13.83 9.44 -8.07
CA ASP A 184 14.44 10.56 -8.78
C ASP A 184 15.82 10.19 -9.32
N TYR A 185 16.63 9.43 -8.55
CA TYR A 185 17.91 8.91 -9.01
C TYR A 185 17.75 8.01 -10.26
N ASN A 186 16.80 7.08 -10.21
CA ASN A 186 16.53 6.17 -11.33
C ASN A 186 16.00 6.90 -12.57
N GLN A 187 15.31 8.03 -12.38
CA GLN A 187 14.83 8.92 -13.45
C GLN A 187 15.88 9.96 -13.89
N GLN A 188 17.10 9.92 -13.32
CA GLN A 188 18.18 10.87 -13.57
C GLN A 188 17.86 12.32 -13.16
N ASN A 189 16.90 12.51 -12.26
CA ASN A 189 16.58 13.81 -11.64
C ASN A 189 17.52 14.07 -10.46
N TYR A 190 18.82 14.18 -10.73
CA TYR A 190 19.88 14.14 -9.72
C TYR A 190 19.85 15.27 -8.71
N GLU A 191 19.37 16.45 -9.09
CA GLU A 191 19.19 17.57 -8.16
C GLU A 191 18.19 17.24 -7.07
N SER A 192 17.01 16.79 -7.44
CA SER A 192 15.97 16.36 -6.51
C SER A 192 16.39 15.12 -5.71
N ALA A 193 17.00 14.13 -6.37
CA ALA A 193 17.50 12.94 -5.71
C ALA A 193 18.50 13.31 -4.60
N SER A 194 19.47 14.19 -4.89
CA SER A 194 20.47 14.65 -3.91
C SER A 194 19.82 15.36 -2.72
N ALA A 195 18.83 16.22 -2.98
CA ALA A 195 18.13 16.94 -1.92
C ALA A 195 17.46 15.99 -0.92
N HIS A 196 16.76 14.96 -1.42
CA HIS A 196 16.06 13.97 -0.59
C HIS A 196 17.02 12.98 0.08
N LEU A 197 18.04 12.50 -0.64
CA LEU A 197 19.05 11.60 -0.06
C LEU A 197 19.88 12.27 1.03
N ASN A 198 20.16 13.56 0.92
CA ASN A 198 20.82 14.32 1.97
C ASN A 198 20.01 14.34 3.26
N LYS A 199 18.66 14.41 3.17
CA LYS A 199 17.78 14.27 4.34
C LYS A 199 17.90 12.90 5.01
N VAL A 200 18.04 11.84 4.22
CA VAL A 200 18.29 10.50 4.73
C VAL A 200 19.63 10.41 5.45
N LEU A 201 20.67 11.06 4.92
CA LEU A 201 22.02 11.03 5.44
C LEU A 201 22.25 11.96 6.65
N GLU A 202 21.32 12.87 6.97
CA GLU A 202 21.29 13.61 8.24
C GLU A 202 21.19 12.67 9.46
N TYR A 203 20.63 11.47 9.25
CA TYR A 203 20.48 10.43 10.27
C TYR A 203 21.47 9.27 10.01
N PRO A 204 22.68 9.31 10.52
CA PRO A 204 23.69 8.29 10.26
C PRO A 204 23.26 6.92 10.83
N ASN A 205 23.69 5.86 10.16
CA ASN A 205 23.44 4.46 10.57
C ASN A 205 21.95 4.02 10.51
N ASN A 206 21.15 4.64 9.65
CA ASN A 206 19.83 4.12 9.32
C ASN A 206 19.91 3.02 8.24
N LYS A 207 18.83 2.27 8.06
CA LYS A 207 18.78 1.15 7.09
C LYS A 207 19.03 1.52 5.62
N TYR A 208 18.94 2.81 5.26
CA TYR A 208 19.12 3.32 3.91
C TYR A 208 20.46 4.02 3.70
N SER A 209 21.25 4.20 4.77
CA SER A 209 22.48 5.02 4.73
C SER A 209 23.47 4.56 3.67
N GLU A 210 23.74 3.26 3.58
CA GLU A 210 24.73 2.73 2.63
C GLU A 210 24.28 2.95 1.17
N GLU A 211 23.01 2.73 0.89
CA GLU A 211 22.46 2.89 -0.45
C GLU A 211 22.38 4.37 -0.85
N ALA A 212 22.00 5.24 0.09
CA ALA A 212 22.02 6.68 -0.11
C ALA A 212 23.43 7.22 -0.38
N MET A 213 24.45 6.73 0.35
CA MET A 213 25.86 7.08 0.08
C MET A 213 26.32 6.63 -1.29
N MET A 214 25.95 5.38 -1.70
CA MET A 214 26.29 4.85 -3.02
C MET A 214 25.70 5.70 -4.14
N MET A 215 24.40 6.03 -4.07
CA MET A 215 23.76 6.89 -5.07
C MET A 215 24.37 8.30 -5.07
N SER A 216 24.69 8.86 -3.91
CA SER A 216 25.35 10.17 -3.81
C SER A 216 26.74 10.16 -4.43
N ALA A 217 27.51 9.09 -4.24
CA ALA A 217 28.83 8.91 -4.86
C ALA A 217 28.72 8.82 -6.40
N GLU A 218 27.78 8.01 -6.90
CA GLU A 218 27.57 7.85 -8.35
C GLU A 218 27.09 9.17 -8.98
N MET A 219 26.18 9.90 -8.36
CA MET A 219 25.74 11.20 -8.88
C MET A 219 26.90 12.22 -8.94
N ALA A 220 27.74 12.28 -7.90
CA ALA A 220 28.92 13.15 -7.89
C ALA A 220 29.91 12.72 -9.00
N TYR A 221 30.13 11.43 -9.19
CA TYR A 221 30.99 10.91 -10.25
C TYR A 221 30.47 11.28 -11.65
N LEU A 222 29.17 11.10 -11.90
CA LEU A 222 28.53 11.48 -13.17
C LEU A 222 28.57 12.98 -13.43
N ALA A 223 28.48 13.78 -12.39
CA ALA A 223 28.66 15.25 -12.44
C ALA A 223 30.13 15.67 -12.61
N LYS A 224 31.08 14.71 -12.68
CA LYS A 224 32.53 14.93 -12.73
C LYS A 224 33.10 15.63 -11.49
N ASP A 225 32.38 15.63 -10.40
CA ASP A 225 32.88 16.05 -9.09
C ASP A 225 33.54 14.84 -8.40
N TYR A 226 34.71 14.50 -8.94
CA TYR A 226 35.42 13.28 -8.52
C TYR A 226 35.94 13.36 -7.08
N ALA A 227 36.24 14.56 -6.60
CA ALA A 227 36.61 14.76 -5.20
C ALA A 227 35.46 14.40 -4.25
N LYS A 228 34.29 14.90 -4.53
CA LYS A 228 33.08 14.59 -3.74
C LYS A 228 32.68 13.11 -3.87
N ALA A 229 32.79 12.53 -5.06
CA ALA A 229 32.57 11.11 -5.27
C ALA A 229 33.50 10.27 -4.40
N LEU A 230 34.79 10.61 -4.37
CA LEU A 230 35.79 9.95 -3.55
C LEU A 230 35.45 10.02 -2.04
N GLU A 231 35.02 11.18 -1.56
CA GLU A 231 34.58 11.35 -0.16
C GLU A 231 33.41 10.39 0.19
N TRP A 232 32.40 10.32 -0.66
CA TRP A 232 31.26 9.43 -0.45
C TRP A 232 31.66 7.96 -0.47
N TYR A 233 32.51 7.54 -1.41
CA TYR A 233 32.99 6.16 -1.48
C TYR A 233 33.87 5.79 -0.28
N LYS A 234 34.70 6.70 0.24
CA LYS A 234 35.45 6.50 1.49
C LYS A 234 34.51 6.23 2.66
N LEU A 235 33.50 7.10 2.81
CA LEU A 235 32.51 6.97 3.86
C LEU A 235 31.71 5.67 3.75
N LEU A 236 31.32 5.29 2.53
CA LEU A 236 30.63 4.02 2.28
C LEU A 236 31.51 2.83 2.64
N LYS A 237 32.79 2.83 2.22
CA LYS A 237 33.73 1.76 2.56
C LYS A 237 33.88 1.57 4.06
N ASP A 238 34.00 2.65 4.81
CA ASP A 238 34.17 2.61 6.27
C ASP A 238 32.92 2.10 7.00
N ARG A 239 31.75 2.28 6.42
CA ARG A 239 30.45 1.91 7.00
C ARG A 239 29.80 0.67 6.41
N ALA A 240 30.39 0.12 5.33
CA ALA A 240 29.81 -1.01 4.62
C ALA A 240 29.60 -2.23 5.53
N SER A 241 28.39 -2.72 5.54
CA SER A 241 27.96 -3.86 6.36
C SER A 241 28.41 -5.20 5.78
N THR A 242 28.70 -5.26 4.47
CA THR A 242 29.10 -6.48 3.78
C THR A 242 30.42 -6.31 3.03
N PRO A 243 31.19 -7.42 2.83
CA PRO A 243 32.41 -7.39 2.01
C PRO A 243 32.16 -6.88 0.60
N GLU A 244 31.06 -7.29 -0.03
CA GLU A 244 30.72 -6.91 -1.41
C GLU A 244 30.51 -5.40 -1.55
N ARG A 245 29.83 -4.78 -0.57
CA ARG A 245 29.64 -3.33 -0.53
C ARG A 245 30.96 -2.60 -0.27
N ARG A 246 31.84 -3.18 0.53
CA ARG A 246 33.18 -2.64 0.80
C ARG A 246 34.06 -2.66 -0.44
N GLU A 247 34.04 -3.77 -1.19
CA GLU A 247 34.73 -3.91 -2.46
C GLU A 247 34.22 -2.92 -3.52
N LEU A 248 32.90 -2.78 -3.63
CA LEU A 248 32.27 -1.81 -4.53
C LEU A 248 32.72 -0.39 -4.19
N ALA A 249 32.72 -0.02 -2.91
CA ALA A 249 33.17 1.29 -2.46
C ALA A 249 34.66 1.51 -2.75
N ALA A 250 35.53 0.52 -2.51
CA ALA A 250 36.95 0.59 -2.80
C ALA A 250 37.21 0.77 -4.32
N THR A 251 36.46 0.06 -5.15
CA THR A 251 36.52 0.22 -6.62
C THR A 251 36.07 1.63 -7.04
N GLY A 252 35.02 2.15 -6.45
CA GLY A 252 34.54 3.52 -6.67
C GLY A 252 35.57 4.58 -6.25
N MET A 253 36.25 4.37 -5.11
CA MET A 253 37.36 5.21 -4.66
C MET A 253 38.49 5.24 -5.69
N LEU A 254 38.93 4.07 -6.14
CA LEU A 254 40.02 3.95 -7.13
C LEU A 254 39.66 4.71 -8.40
N ARG A 255 38.48 4.48 -8.95
CA ARG A 255 37.98 5.16 -10.15
C ARG A 255 37.91 6.66 -9.98
N SER A 256 37.39 7.14 -8.87
CA SER A 256 37.24 8.57 -8.59
C SER A 256 38.60 9.27 -8.38
N ALA A 257 39.52 8.62 -7.64
CA ALA A 257 40.86 9.13 -7.43
C ALA A 257 41.65 9.24 -8.74
N ALA A 258 41.58 8.22 -9.61
CA ALA A 258 42.22 8.24 -10.92
C ALA A 258 41.70 9.38 -11.81
N MET A 259 40.37 9.58 -11.83
CA MET A 259 39.76 10.67 -12.60
C MET A 259 40.04 12.06 -12.04
N ALA A 260 40.28 12.17 -10.72
CA ALA A 260 40.70 13.40 -10.07
C ALA A 260 42.19 13.73 -10.26
N GLY A 261 42.97 12.79 -10.78
CA GLY A 261 44.43 12.95 -10.93
C GLY A 261 45.18 12.94 -9.60
N ASN A 262 44.66 12.26 -8.59
CA ASN A 262 45.24 12.19 -7.25
C ASN A 262 45.98 10.84 -7.07
N ASP A 263 47.26 10.82 -7.41
CA ASP A 263 48.10 9.64 -7.40
C ASP A 263 48.24 9.01 -6.01
N GLU A 264 48.26 9.79 -4.94
CA GLU A 264 48.32 9.27 -3.56
C GLU A 264 47.05 8.48 -3.22
N GLU A 265 45.88 9.03 -3.55
CA GLU A 265 44.61 8.37 -3.31
C GLU A 265 44.42 7.14 -4.22
N VAL A 266 44.97 7.16 -5.43
CA VAL A 266 44.99 5.98 -6.33
C VAL A 266 45.73 4.82 -5.68
N ILE A 267 46.92 5.09 -5.10
CA ILE A 267 47.70 4.04 -4.42
C ILE A 267 46.96 3.49 -3.18
N LEU A 268 46.37 4.37 -2.38
CA LEU A 268 45.57 3.98 -1.20
C LEU A 268 44.36 3.13 -1.59
N ALA A 269 43.62 3.58 -2.61
CA ALA A 269 42.43 2.85 -3.08
C ALA A 269 42.79 1.51 -3.72
N ALA A 270 43.85 1.44 -4.50
CA ALA A 270 44.34 0.19 -5.11
C ALA A 270 44.74 -0.82 -4.03
N THR A 271 45.42 -0.39 -2.97
CA THR A 271 45.75 -1.27 -1.84
C THR A 271 44.49 -1.80 -1.16
N ALA A 272 43.46 -0.96 -1.04
CA ALA A 272 42.19 -1.34 -0.40
C ALA A 272 41.35 -2.33 -1.24
N VAL A 273 41.53 -2.40 -2.56
CA VAL A 273 40.87 -3.38 -3.44
C VAL A 273 41.56 -4.74 -3.35
N LEU A 274 42.86 -4.76 -3.05
CA LEU A 274 43.69 -5.98 -3.03
C LEU A 274 43.72 -6.70 -1.67
N THR A 275 43.18 -6.07 -0.61
CA THR A 275 43.14 -6.61 0.76
C THR A 275 41.72 -6.95 1.21
#